data_4a291b81142051e41a3d84ee2c93d5b7
#
_entry.id   4a291b81142051e41a3d84ee2c93d5b7
#
_cell.length_a   1.000
_cell.length_b   1.000
_cell.length_c   1.000
_cell.angle_alpha   90.00
_cell.angle_beta   90.00
_cell.angle_gamma   90.00
#
_symmetry.space_group_name_H-M   'P 1'
#
loop_
_entity.id
_entity.type
_entity.pdbx_description
1 polymer ?
#
loop_
_entity_poly.entity_id
_entity_poly.type
_entity_poly.pdbx_seq_one_letter_code
_entity_poly.pdbx_strand_id
1 'polypeptide(L)'
;MTSKVYRIGIVGASSLTGKELNEELGESSLAASSIVLLEDEDASVGKLTTSGDEISLIQKLERAAFDGMDFVFFAGRREETVKYWQDARKAGAGIVDLTYALEGEKDVLVASPWISEAAGRQSVLGGEFDLGTQTVIPAHPVVVMLGIVAARVQRRFPLHAIAATVMEPASQHGSAAMDELHQQTVSLLSFQDLPREQYDAQVSFNLLAALGDAAKVELRTTEERIQRQYAAVSNGSLPPLVLQMVQAPVFHGYVASVYLETAEPVTLAQLEGALAGEHVDLVTDGSESPSNLSAAGQEEIMVRAKRGFEGDGAGTHFWLWMAADNLKLAAVHAIACAGELGRLRPSGKVQ
;
A
#
# COMPACT_ATOMS: atom_id res chain seq x y z
N MET A 1 29.69 -0.16 -12.86
CA MET A 1 28.50 -0.92 -13.27
C MET A 1 27.55 0.10 -13.87
N THR A 2 27.22 0.01 -15.16
CA THR A 2 26.21 0.87 -15.78
C THR A 2 24.87 0.46 -15.15
N SER A 3 24.23 1.38 -14.38
CA SER A 3 22.89 1.16 -13.85
C SER A 3 21.97 0.88 -15.04
N LYS A 4 21.21 -0.20 -14.98
CA LYS A 4 20.20 -0.49 -15.99
C LYS A 4 19.13 0.59 -15.87
N VAL A 5 18.83 1.24 -16.97
CA VAL A 5 17.82 2.31 -17.04
C VAL A 5 16.56 1.69 -17.62
N TYR A 6 15.43 1.83 -16.92
CA TYR A 6 14.16 1.20 -17.27
C TYR A 6 13.21 2.17 -17.98
N ARG A 7 12.45 1.67 -18.93
CA ARG A 7 11.29 2.37 -19.49
C ARG A 7 10.02 1.90 -18.77
N ILE A 8 9.33 2.82 -18.12
CA ILE A 8 8.23 2.52 -17.20
C ILE A 8 6.94 3.17 -17.70
N GLY A 9 5.84 2.42 -17.74
CA GLY A 9 4.50 2.92 -18.00
C GLY A 9 3.68 3.02 -16.71
N ILE A 10 2.92 4.11 -16.54
CA ILE A 10 1.92 4.28 -15.47
C ILE A 10 0.55 4.40 -16.12
N VAL A 11 -0.30 3.41 -15.94
CA VAL A 11 -1.71 3.42 -16.36
C VAL A 11 -2.55 3.97 -15.22
N GLY A 12 -3.38 4.98 -15.50
CA GLY A 12 -4.12 5.71 -14.49
C GLY A 12 -3.28 6.81 -13.81
N ALA A 13 -2.43 7.47 -14.60
CA ALA A 13 -1.48 8.49 -14.12
C ALA A 13 -2.16 9.71 -13.48
N SER A 14 -3.43 9.98 -13.78
CA SER A 14 -4.21 11.09 -13.17
C SER A 14 -4.85 10.72 -11.82
N SER A 15 -4.86 9.44 -11.44
CA SER A 15 -5.35 8.99 -10.13
C SER A 15 -4.44 9.51 -8.99
N LEU A 16 -4.92 9.47 -7.75
CA LEU A 16 -4.09 9.83 -6.59
C LEU A 16 -2.86 8.92 -6.50
N THR A 17 -3.07 7.61 -6.59
CA THR A 17 -1.98 6.62 -6.56
C THR A 17 -1.03 6.75 -7.74
N GLY A 18 -1.54 7.05 -8.95
CA GLY A 18 -0.72 7.24 -10.15
C GLY A 18 0.17 8.47 -10.07
N LYS A 19 -0.32 9.57 -9.48
CA LYS A 19 0.47 10.79 -9.23
C LYS A 19 1.56 10.55 -8.22
N GLU A 20 1.23 9.93 -7.09
CA GLU A 20 2.21 9.58 -6.05
C GLU A 20 3.30 8.66 -6.60
N LEU A 21 2.89 7.61 -7.34
CA LEU A 21 3.83 6.69 -7.98
C LEU A 21 4.77 7.38 -8.97
N ASN A 22 4.26 8.35 -9.74
CA ASN A 22 5.09 9.12 -10.68
C ASN A 22 6.13 9.97 -9.95
N GLU A 23 5.78 10.57 -8.82
CA GLU A 23 6.69 11.35 -7.97
C GLU A 23 7.77 10.45 -7.37
N GLU A 24 7.37 9.35 -6.73
CA GLU A 24 8.28 8.42 -6.07
C GLU A 24 9.23 7.69 -7.04
N LEU A 25 8.77 7.39 -8.26
CA LEU A 25 9.65 6.81 -9.30
C LEU A 25 10.78 7.74 -9.69
N GLY A 26 10.55 9.05 -9.70
CA GLY A 26 11.57 10.06 -9.99
C GLY A 26 12.72 10.07 -8.98
N GLU A 27 12.44 9.71 -7.72
CA GLU A 27 13.40 9.69 -6.61
C GLU A 27 13.93 8.29 -6.30
N SER A 28 13.37 7.25 -6.93
CA SER A 28 13.65 5.86 -6.61
C SER A 28 14.95 5.31 -7.17
N SER A 29 15.43 4.21 -6.59
CA SER A 29 16.55 3.41 -7.10
C SER A 29 16.25 2.67 -8.41
N LEU A 30 14.99 2.59 -8.83
CA LEU A 30 14.56 2.12 -10.15
C LEU A 30 14.83 3.18 -11.22
N ALA A 31 16.10 3.65 -11.36
CA ALA A 31 16.46 4.71 -12.29
C ALA A 31 15.71 4.59 -13.63
N ALA A 32 14.61 5.32 -13.75
CA ALA A 32 13.81 5.34 -14.95
C ALA A 32 14.50 6.22 -16.02
N SER A 33 14.70 5.67 -17.23
CA SER A 33 15.14 6.47 -18.37
C SER A 33 13.99 7.28 -18.95
N SER A 34 12.78 6.80 -18.74
CA SER A 34 11.57 7.42 -19.29
C SER A 34 10.35 6.87 -18.54
N ILE A 35 9.56 7.76 -18.00
CA ILE A 35 8.24 7.46 -17.45
C ILE A 35 7.20 7.89 -18.47
N VAL A 36 6.34 6.95 -18.88
CA VAL A 36 5.25 7.19 -19.84
C VAL A 36 3.93 7.16 -19.08
N LEU A 37 3.22 8.28 -19.08
CA LEU A 37 1.95 8.46 -18.39
C LEU A 37 0.80 8.12 -19.34
N LEU A 38 -0.07 7.19 -18.96
CA LEU A 38 -1.11 6.62 -19.81
C LEU A 38 -2.51 6.76 -19.19
N GLU A 39 -3.49 7.17 -20.01
CA GLU A 39 -4.89 7.27 -19.62
C GLU A 39 -5.83 6.77 -20.73
N ASP A 40 -6.89 6.07 -20.36
CA ASP A 40 -7.96 5.64 -21.29
C ASP A 40 -9.00 6.74 -21.49
N GLU A 41 -9.15 7.67 -20.54
CA GLU A 41 -10.09 8.79 -20.62
C GLU A 41 -9.56 9.92 -21.49
N ASP A 42 -10.27 10.24 -22.56
CA ASP A 42 -9.93 11.35 -23.48
C ASP A 42 -9.82 12.71 -22.75
N ALA A 43 -10.56 12.90 -21.65
CA ALA A 43 -10.52 14.14 -20.86
C ALA A 43 -9.16 14.42 -20.20
N SER A 44 -8.34 13.41 -19.97
CA SER A 44 -7.01 13.52 -19.35
C SER A 44 -5.87 13.45 -20.38
N VAL A 45 -6.12 12.88 -21.55
CA VAL A 45 -5.13 12.78 -22.64
C VAL A 45 -4.75 14.17 -23.16
N GLY A 46 -3.45 14.38 -23.37
CA GLY A 46 -2.93 15.66 -23.84
C GLY A 46 -2.73 16.71 -22.75
N LYS A 47 -3.09 16.43 -21.48
CA LYS A 47 -2.74 17.30 -20.36
C LYS A 47 -1.26 17.18 -20.03
N LEU A 48 -0.68 18.31 -19.66
CA LEU A 48 0.66 18.37 -19.13
C LEU A 48 0.61 18.12 -17.63
N THR A 49 1.53 17.32 -17.13
CA THR A 49 1.76 17.11 -15.70
C THR A 49 3.26 17.19 -15.44
N THR A 50 3.65 17.37 -14.18
CA THR A 50 5.07 17.36 -13.78
C THR A 50 5.45 15.96 -13.31
N SER A 51 6.64 15.52 -13.68
CA SER A 51 7.30 14.33 -13.13
C SER A 51 8.67 14.80 -12.62
N GLY A 52 8.79 15.03 -11.32
CA GLY A 52 9.93 15.77 -10.77
C GLY A 52 10.06 17.15 -11.43
N ASP A 53 11.24 17.46 -11.97
CA ASP A 53 11.51 18.73 -12.68
C ASP A 53 11.12 18.69 -14.18
N GLU A 54 10.64 17.56 -14.70
CA GLU A 54 10.28 17.42 -16.12
C GLU A 54 8.77 17.56 -16.35
N ILE A 55 8.41 18.24 -17.45
CA ILE A 55 7.03 18.32 -17.92
C ILE A 55 6.75 17.10 -18.79
N SER A 56 5.81 16.28 -18.37
CA SER A 56 5.39 15.07 -19.08
C SER A 56 3.97 15.22 -19.64
N LEU A 57 3.74 14.65 -20.83
CA LEU A 57 2.47 14.62 -21.50
C LEU A 57 1.75 13.29 -21.21
N ILE A 58 0.50 13.36 -20.77
CA ILE A 58 -0.35 12.17 -20.62
C ILE A 58 -0.75 11.68 -22.01
N GLN A 59 -0.39 10.44 -22.33
CA GLN A 59 -0.64 9.79 -23.61
C GLN A 59 -1.89 8.91 -23.53
N LYS A 60 -2.48 8.63 -24.70
CA LYS A 60 -3.62 7.72 -24.78
C LYS A 60 -3.19 6.29 -24.51
N LEU A 61 -3.95 5.60 -23.69
CA LEU A 61 -3.75 4.19 -23.40
C LEU A 61 -4.22 3.32 -24.56
N GLU A 62 -3.27 2.71 -25.26
CA GLU A 62 -3.51 1.78 -26.36
C GLU A 62 -2.45 0.67 -26.35
N ARG A 63 -2.71 -0.43 -27.06
CA ARG A 63 -1.81 -1.61 -27.07
C ARG A 63 -0.38 -1.27 -27.49
N ALA A 64 -0.22 -0.41 -28.47
CA ALA A 64 1.11 -0.01 -28.98
C ALA A 64 1.92 0.79 -27.94
N ALA A 65 1.27 1.39 -26.95
CA ALA A 65 1.95 2.14 -25.89
C ALA A 65 2.87 1.27 -25.04
N PHE A 66 2.61 -0.04 -24.96
CA PHE A 66 3.40 -0.96 -24.13
C PHE A 66 4.70 -1.45 -24.80
N ASP A 67 4.90 -1.16 -26.07
CA ASP A 67 6.07 -1.66 -26.80
C ASP A 67 7.38 -1.12 -26.21
N GLY A 68 8.25 -2.06 -25.82
CA GLY A 68 9.56 -1.75 -25.24
C GLY A 68 9.54 -1.24 -23.80
N MET A 69 8.42 -1.35 -23.08
CA MET A 69 8.37 -1.08 -21.64
C MET A 69 8.97 -2.25 -20.84
N ASP A 70 9.77 -1.92 -19.85
CA ASP A 70 10.31 -2.90 -18.88
C ASP A 70 9.27 -3.20 -17.79
N PHE A 71 8.56 -2.18 -17.30
CA PHE A 71 7.50 -2.28 -16.30
C PHE A 71 6.28 -1.47 -16.70
N VAL A 72 5.10 -1.99 -16.33
CA VAL A 72 3.83 -1.27 -16.38
C VAL A 72 3.15 -1.36 -15.03
N PHE A 73 2.93 -0.20 -14.42
CA PHE A 73 2.17 -0.05 -13.18
C PHE A 73 0.73 0.32 -13.51
N PHE A 74 -0.20 -0.46 -12.99
CA PHE A 74 -1.62 -0.16 -13.08
C PHE A 74 -2.07 0.47 -11.75
N ALA A 75 -2.32 1.77 -11.77
CA ALA A 75 -2.65 2.59 -10.61
C ALA A 75 -4.00 3.35 -10.76
N GLY A 76 -4.73 3.09 -11.84
CA GLY A 76 -6.00 3.72 -12.16
C GLY A 76 -7.23 2.88 -11.79
N ARG A 77 -8.10 2.69 -12.77
CA ARG A 77 -9.34 1.91 -12.59
C ARG A 77 -9.11 0.42 -12.82
N ARG A 78 -9.84 -0.40 -12.06
CA ARG A 78 -9.79 -1.87 -12.18
C ARG A 78 -10.12 -2.36 -13.59
N GLU A 79 -11.08 -1.71 -14.26
CA GLU A 79 -11.51 -2.04 -15.62
C GLU A 79 -10.38 -1.86 -16.64
N GLU A 80 -9.56 -0.83 -16.48
CA GLU A 80 -8.38 -0.58 -17.33
C GLU A 80 -7.34 -1.68 -17.15
N THR A 81 -7.08 -2.07 -15.90
CA THR A 81 -6.17 -3.17 -15.59
C THR A 81 -6.64 -4.45 -16.26
N VAL A 82 -7.88 -4.87 -16.03
CA VAL A 82 -8.46 -6.08 -16.63
C VAL A 82 -8.38 -6.05 -18.15
N LYS A 83 -8.62 -4.90 -18.78
CA LYS A 83 -8.63 -4.72 -20.23
C LYS A 83 -7.24 -4.84 -20.86
N TYR A 84 -6.20 -4.31 -20.20
CA TYR A 84 -4.91 -4.07 -20.84
C TYR A 84 -3.73 -4.87 -20.30
N TRP A 85 -3.81 -5.47 -19.12
CA TRP A 85 -2.66 -6.12 -18.48
C TRP A 85 -2.02 -7.24 -19.32
N GLN A 86 -2.86 -8.02 -20.04
CA GLN A 86 -2.36 -9.10 -20.91
C GLN A 86 -1.64 -8.56 -22.14
N ASP A 87 -2.03 -7.42 -22.66
CA ASP A 87 -1.34 -6.79 -23.79
C ASP A 87 0.03 -6.26 -23.34
N ALA A 88 0.11 -5.63 -22.18
CA ALA A 88 1.38 -5.20 -21.57
C ALA A 88 2.30 -6.40 -21.27
N ARG A 89 1.75 -7.50 -20.73
CA ARG A 89 2.49 -8.75 -20.47
C ARG A 89 3.04 -9.38 -21.76
N LYS A 90 2.26 -9.40 -22.83
CA LYS A 90 2.67 -9.92 -24.15
C LYS A 90 3.76 -9.06 -24.78
N ALA A 91 3.78 -7.76 -24.53
CA ALA A 91 4.85 -6.85 -24.94
C ALA A 91 6.16 -7.07 -24.15
N GLY A 92 6.15 -7.93 -23.13
CA GLY A 92 7.32 -8.32 -22.34
C GLY A 92 7.52 -7.50 -21.06
N ALA A 93 6.60 -6.61 -20.73
CA ALA A 93 6.68 -5.81 -19.51
C ALA A 93 6.44 -6.65 -18.24
N GLY A 94 7.11 -6.29 -17.13
CA GLY A 94 6.72 -6.68 -15.79
C GLY A 94 5.50 -5.88 -15.36
N ILE A 95 4.49 -6.56 -14.83
CA ILE A 95 3.23 -5.95 -14.44
C ILE A 95 3.19 -5.78 -12.93
N VAL A 96 2.84 -4.56 -12.49
CA VAL A 96 2.62 -4.23 -11.08
C VAL A 96 1.20 -3.68 -10.94
N ASP A 97 0.31 -4.44 -10.31
CA ASP A 97 -1.10 -4.09 -10.19
C ASP A 97 -1.43 -3.52 -8.80
N LEU A 98 -1.57 -2.20 -8.70
CA LEU A 98 -2.01 -1.49 -7.49
C LEU A 98 -3.55 -1.40 -7.39
N THR A 99 -4.28 -1.85 -8.41
CA THR A 99 -5.75 -1.80 -8.42
C THR A 99 -6.38 -3.05 -7.80
N TYR A 100 -5.58 -4.06 -7.50
CA TYR A 100 -6.03 -5.38 -7.02
C TYR A 100 -7.02 -6.08 -7.99
N ALA A 101 -7.03 -5.67 -9.26
CA ALA A 101 -7.95 -6.22 -10.24
C ALA A 101 -7.60 -7.66 -10.62
N LEU A 102 -6.34 -8.03 -10.48
CA LEU A 102 -5.81 -9.33 -10.88
C LEU A 102 -5.74 -10.35 -9.73
N GLU A 103 -6.35 -10.05 -8.56
CA GLU A 103 -6.48 -11.03 -7.47
C GLU A 103 -7.22 -12.27 -7.94
N GLY A 104 -6.61 -13.44 -7.76
CA GLY A 104 -7.17 -14.72 -8.19
C GLY A 104 -6.84 -15.12 -9.64
N GLU A 105 -6.20 -14.25 -10.41
CA GLU A 105 -5.67 -14.63 -11.73
C GLU A 105 -4.51 -15.60 -11.58
N LYS A 106 -4.44 -16.56 -12.53
CA LYS A 106 -3.34 -17.52 -12.56
C LYS A 106 -2.00 -16.81 -12.88
N ASP A 107 -0.93 -17.26 -12.24
CA ASP A 107 0.42 -16.73 -12.41
C ASP A 107 0.55 -15.24 -11.97
N VAL A 108 -0.31 -14.79 -11.06
CA VAL A 108 -0.24 -13.48 -10.41
C VAL A 108 0.08 -13.68 -8.94
N LEU A 109 1.12 -13.00 -8.46
CA LEU A 109 1.62 -13.13 -7.09
C LEU A 109 1.25 -11.90 -6.28
N VAL A 110 0.63 -12.10 -5.12
CA VAL A 110 0.56 -11.06 -4.07
C VAL A 110 1.84 -11.12 -3.26
N ALA A 111 2.59 -10.03 -3.20
CA ALA A 111 3.92 -10.05 -2.58
C ALA A 111 4.21 -8.80 -1.74
N SER A 112 5.10 -8.98 -0.76
CA SER A 112 5.74 -7.88 -0.03
C SER A 112 7.20 -8.25 0.26
N PRO A 113 8.15 -7.69 -0.50
CA PRO A 113 9.57 -7.84 -0.22
C PRO A 113 9.94 -7.44 1.21
N TRP A 114 9.34 -6.37 1.72
CA TRP A 114 9.62 -5.83 3.06
C TRP A 114 9.16 -6.75 4.19
N ILE A 115 8.01 -7.41 4.04
CA ILE A 115 7.56 -8.42 5.01
C ILE A 115 8.47 -9.65 4.97
N SER A 116 8.91 -10.07 3.78
CA SER A 116 9.84 -11.18 3.62
C SER A 116 11.19 -10.87 4.28
N GLU A 117 11.71 -9.67 4.12
CA GLU A 117 12.91 -9.18 4.76
C GLU A 117 12.75 -9.10 6.29
N ALA A 118 11.66 -8.51 6.78
CA ALA A 118 11.33 -8.44 8.20
C ALA A 118 11.29 -9.83 8.85
N ALA A 119 10.76 -10.83 8.13
CA ALA A 119 10.75 -12.22 8.55
C ALA A 119 12.13 -12.93 8.44
N GLY A 120 13.15 -12.26 7.91
CA GLY A 120 14.47 -12.83 7.66
C GLY A 120 14.52 -13.82 6.50
N ARG A 121 13.55 -13.79 5.60
CA ARG A 121 13.53 -14.59 4.36
C ARG A 121 14.32 -13.87 3.27
N GLN A 122 15.12 -14.61 2.51
CA GLN A 122 15.82 -14.06 1.35
C GLN A 122 14.84 -13.98 0.18
N SER A 123 14.60 -12.76 -0.35
CA SER A 123 13.63 -12.54 -1.42
C SER A 123 14.04 -13.12 -2.78
N VAL A 124 15.32 -13.25 -3.07
CA VAL A 124 15.84 -13.50 -4.43
C VAL A 124 15.99 -14.98 -4.81
N LEU A 125 16.18 -15.92 -3.88
CA LEU A 125 16.47 -17.33 -4.22
C LEU A 125 15.70 -18.37 -3.37
N GLY A 126 14.82 -17.95 -2.53
CA GLY A 126 14.00 -18.80 -1.66
C GLY A 126 12.70 -18.11 -1.26
N GLY A 127 12.37 -17.01 -1.91
CA GLY A 127 11.21 -16.20 -1.66
C GLY A 127 10.04 -16.54 -2.57
N GLU A 128 9.07 -15.65 -2.57
CA GLU A 128 7.81 -15.78 -3.29
C GLU A 128 7.97 -15.59 -4.81
N PHE A 129 9.02 -14.85 -5.22
CA PHE A 129 9.32 -14.59 -6.63
C PHE A 129 10.14 -15.72 -7.23
N ASP A 130 9.79 -16.16 -8.45
CA ASP A 130 10.54 -17.08 -9.26
C ASP A 130 10.84 -16.50 -10.67
N LEU A 131 11.59 -17.24 -11.49
CA LEU A 131 11.91 -16.81 -12.86
C LEU A 131 10.68 -16.71 -13.77
N GLY A 132 9.59 -17.37 -13.43
CA GLY A 132 8.31 -17.33 -14.15
C GLY A 132 7.44 -16.16 -13.73
N THR A 133 7.72 -15.53 -12.59
CA THR A 133 6.91 -14.42 -12.07
C THR A 133 7.05 -13.18 -12.96
N GLN A 134 5.95 -12.76 -13.57
CA GLN A 134 5.90 -11.60 -14.45
C GLN A 134 4.90 -10.55 -13.98
N THR A 135 3.93 -10.94 -13.17
CA THR A 135 2.86 -10.09 -12.68
C THR A 135 2.80 -10.16 -11.16
N VAL A 136 2.84 -9.02 -10.52
CA VAL A 136 2.78 -8.90 -9.05
C VAL A 136 1.69 -7.91 -8.64
N ILE A 137 1.00 -8.24 -7.58
CA ILE A 137 0.15 -7.34 -6.81
C ILE A 137 0.94 -6.97 -5.55
N PRO A 138 1.40 -5.72 -5.39
CA PRO A 138 1.95 -5.26 -4.13
C PRO A 138 0.91 -5.44 -3.02
N ALA A 139 1.32 -6.01 -1.90
CA ALA A 139 0.41 -6.18 -0.78
C ALA A 139 -0.17 -4.82 -0.35
N HIS A 140 -1.45 -4.84 0.05
CA HIS A 140 -2.16 -3.64 0.50
C HIS A 140 -1.37 -2.89 1.60
N PRO A 141 -1.35 -1.53 1.63
CA PRO A 141 -0.57 -0.77 2.61
C PRO A 141 -0.80 -1.22 4.06
N VAL A 142 -2.03 -1.53 4.43
CA VAL A 142 -2.36 -2.07 5.77
C VAL A 142 -1.71 -3.43 6.02
N VAL A 143 -1.62 -4.29 4.99
CA VAL A 143 -0.91 -5.58 5.09
C VAL A 143 0.57 -5.34 5.33
N VAL A 144 1.16 -4.35 4.63
CA VAL A 144 2.56 -3.97 4.81
C VAL A 144 2.81 -3.47 6.24
N MET A 145 1.97 -2.52 6.72
CA MET A 145 2.05 -1.99 8.07
C MET A 145 2.02 -3.10 9.13
N LEU A 146 0.99 -3.94 9.11
CA LEU A 146 0.78 -4.98 10.10
C LEU A 146 1.77 -6.13 9.94
N GLY A 147 2.09 -6.50 8.70
CA GLY A 147 2.97 -7.61 8.38
C GLY A 147 4.42 -7.37 8.78
N ILE A 148 4.96 -6.17 8.57
CA ILE A 148 6.35 -5.84 8.97
C ILE A 148 6.49 -5.94 10.49
N VAL A 149 5.60 -5.31 11.26
CA VAL A 149 5.70 -5.33 12.73
C VAL A 149 5.49 -6.73 13.29
N ALA A 150 4.50 -7.47 12.76
CA ALA A 150 4.26 -8.86 13.17
C ALA A 150 5.45 -9.77 12.85
N ALA A 151 6.02 -9.67 11.64
CA ALA A 151 7.15 -10.50 11.22
C ALA A 151 8.41 -10.22 12.06
N ARG A 152 8.70 -8.96 12.37
CA ARG A 152 9.84 -8.59 13.23
C ARG A 152 9.69 -9.10 14.64
N VAL A 153 8.49 -8.93 15.23
CA VAL A 153 8.24 -9.46 16.59
C VAL A 153 8.31 -10.98 16.57
N GLN A 154 7.61 -11.65 15.65
CA GLN A 154 7.60 -13.11 15.50
C GLN A 154 9.00 -13.71 15.37
N ARG A 155 9.91 -13.02 14.69
CA ARG A 155 11.29 -13.48 14.50
C ARG A 155 12.09 -13.56 15.80
N ARG A 156 11.75 -12.72 16.79
CA ARG A 156 12.45 -12.66 18.09
C ARG A 156 11.63 -13.25 19.23
N PHE A 157 10.33 -13.05 19.19
CA PHE A 157 9.39 -13.44 20.23
C PHE A 157 8.14 -14.01 19.54
N PRO A 158 7.89 -15.33 19.68
CA PRO A 158 6.72 -15.95 19.05
C PRO A 158 5.44 -15.22 19.42
N LEU A 159 4.66 -14.85 18.42
CA LEU A 159 3.35 -14.21 18.58
C LEU A 159 2.27 -15.28 18.78
N HIS A 160 1.43 -15.08 19.77
CA HIS A 160 0.24 -15.88 20.03
C HIS A 160 -0.98 -15.31 19.27
N ALA A 161 -1.12 -13.99 19.27
CA ALA A 161 -2.24 -13.31 18.60
C ALA A 161 -1.87 -11.93 18.07
N ILE A 162 -2.58 -11.51 17.02
CA ILE A 162 -2.59 -10.15 16.50
C ILE A 162 -4.01 -9.75 16.16
N ALA A 163 -4.44 -8.58 16.65
CA ALA A 163 -5.72 -7.97 16.31
C ALA A 163 -5.52 -6.48 16.02
N ALA A 164 -6.25 -5.94 15.05
CA ALA A 164 -6.13 -4.54 14.65
C ALA A 164 -7.48 -3.92 14.37
N THR A 165 -7.63 -2.65 14.78
CA THR A 165 -8.65 -1.73 14.24
C THR A 165 -7.92 -0.68 13.42
N VAL A 166 -8.28 -0.55 12.14
CA VAL A 166 -7.64 0.34 11.18
C VAL A 166 -8.63 1.42 10.76
N MET A 167 -8.22 2.68 10.91
CA MET A 167 -8.94 3.86 10.47
C MET A 167 -8.52 4.16 9.03
N GLU A 168 -9.47 4.01 8.10
CA GLU A 168 -9.26 4.17 6.67
C GLU A 168 -9.51 5.61 6.23
N PRO A 169 -8.57 6.26 5.50
CA PRO A 169 -8.75 7.61 4.98
C PRO A 169 -9.58 7.61 3.69
N ALA A 170 -10.21 8.75 3.37
CA ALA A 170 -10.98 8.94 2.14
C ALA A 170 -10.14 8.76 0.86
N SER A 171 -8.87 9.15 0.87
CA SER A 171 -7.97 9.05 -0.29
C SER A 171 -7.73 7.62 -0.76
N GLN A 172 -7.96 6.61 0.09
CA GLN A 172 -7.89 5.20 -0.30
C GLN A 172 -8.89 4.85 -1.41
N HIS A 173 -10.01 5.58 -1.45
CA HIS A 173 -11.09 5.39 -2.43
C HIS A 173 -11.07 6.43 -3.56
N GLY A 174 -9.98 7.19 -3.68
CA GLY A 174 -9.77 8.16 -4.75
C GLY A 174 -10.40 9.53 -4.50
N SER A 175 -10.29 10.40 -5.51
CA SER A 175 -10.69 11.81 -5.41
C SER A 175 -12.19 11.99 -5.15
N ALA A 176 -13.06 11.17 -5.75
CA ALA A 176 -14.51 11.29 -5.57
C ALA A 176 -14.94 11.08 -4.09
N ALA A 177 -14.30 10.15 -3.39
CA ALA A 177 -14.54 9.91 -1.98
C ALA A 177 -14.02 11.06 -1.09
N MET A 178 -12.87 11.62 -1.43
CA MET A 178 -12.34 12.82 -0.78
C MET A 178 -13.23 14.03 -1.00
N ASP A 179 -13.71 14.25 -2.23
CA ASP A 179 -14.60 15.35 -2.58
C ASP A 179 -15.92 15.27 -1.80
N GLU A 180 -16.47 14.05 -1.66
CA GLU A 180 -17.68 13.85 -0.87
C GLU A 180 -17.45 14.15 0.61
N LEU A 181 -16.36 13.68 1.21
CA LEU A 181 -16.00 14.00 2.59
C LEU A 181 -15.87 15.53 2.78
N HIS A 182 -15.20 16.21 1.86
CA HIS A 182 -15.07 17.67 1.88
C HIS A 182 -16.45 18.35 1.80
N GLN A 183 -17.26 17.97 0.82
CA GLN A 183 -18.60 18.55 0.62
C GLN A 183 -19.51 18.28 1.83
N GLN A 184 -19.50 17.08 2.41
CA GLN A 184 -20.22 16.77 3.63
C GLN A 184 -19.78 17.67 4.79
N THR A 185 -18.47 17.91 4.94
CA THR A 185 -17.94 18.81 5.97
C THR A 185 -18.47 20.23 5.81
N VAL A 186 -18.42 20.78 4.61
CA VAL A 186 -18.92 22.13 4.31
C VAL A 186 -20.45 22.20 4.51
N SER A 187 -21.18 21.20 4.02
CA SER A 187 -22.64 21.15 4.11
C SER A 187 -23.14 21.08 5.55
N LEU A 188 -22.49 20.27 6.42
CA LEU A 188 -22.81 20.20 7.84
C LEU A 188 -22.62 21.55 8.55
N LEU A 189 -21.49 22.21 8.29
CA LEU A 189 -21.21 23.52 8.89
C LEU A 189 -22.12 24.62 8.35
N SER A 190 -22.72 24.42 7.17
CA SER A 190 -23.65 25.36 6.53
C SER A 190 -25.13 24.98 6.68
N PHE A 191 -25.45 23.94 7.44
CA PHE A 191 -26.81 23.42 7.65
C PHE A 191 -27.52 23.06 6.34
N GLN A 192 -26.79 22.44 5.39
CA GLN A 192 -27.28 21.99 4.10
C GLN A 192 -27.43 20.48 4.04
N ASP A 193 -28.14 19.98 3.02
CA ASP A 193 -28.27 18.55 2.76
C ASP A 193 -26.90 17.93 2.41
N LEU A 194 -26.68 16.70 2.88
CA LEU A 194 -25.41 15.99 2.72
C LEU A 194 -25.40 15.16 1.45
N PRO A 195 -24.37 15.28 0.60
CA PRO A 195 -24.14 14.30 -0.46
C PRO A 195 -23.77 12.93 0.15
N ARG A 196 -24.24 11.84 -0.50
CA ARG A 196 -24.02 10.46 -0.05
C ARG A 196 -23.80 9.50 -1.21
N GLU A 197 -23.15 9.94 -2.26
CA GLU A 197 -23.00 9.16 -3.49
C GLU A 197 -21.93 8.09 -3.40
N GLN A 198 -20.86 8.32 -2.60
CA GLN A 198 -19.75 7.40 -2.45
C GLN A 198 -19.93 6.48 -1.23
N TYR A 199 -20.37 7.04 -0.10
CA TYR A 199 -20.41 6.32 1.18
C TYR A 199 -21.81 5.84 1.58
N ASP A 200 -22.87 6.38 0.97
CA ASP A 200 -24.28 6.16 1.41
C ASP A 200 -24.45 6.37 2.92
N ALA A 201 -23.63 7.24 3.50
CA ALA A 201 -23.58 7.53 4.92
C ALA A 201 -23.03 8.95 5.17
N GLN A 202 -23.23 9.47 6.38
CA GLN A 202 -22.49 10.63 6.84
C GLN A 202 -21.14 10.16 7.37
N VAL A 203 -20.04 10.49 6.66
CA VAL A 203 -18.65 10.23 7.09
C VAL A 203 -18.04 11.41 7.80
N SER A 204 -18.41 12.63 7.42
CA SER A 204 -17.90 13.84 8.07
C SER A 204 -18.23 13.85 9.56
N PHE A 205 -17.20 14.02 10.40
CA PHE A 205 -17.24 13.97 11.88
C PHE A 205 -17.76 12.64 12.44
N ASN A 206 -17.61 11.52 11.72
CA ASN A 206 -18.11 10.22 12.12
C ASN A 206 -17.08 9.11 11.92
N LEU A 207 -17.18 8.03 12.69
CA LEU A 207 -16.39 6.80 12.57
C LEU A 207 -17.35 5.65 12.29
N LEU A 208 -17.19 4.97 11.15
CA LEU A 208 -18.15 3.97 10.69
C LEU A 208 -17.45 2.63 10.42
N ALA A 209 -17.88 1.59 11.12
CA ALA A 209 -17.45 0.21 10.84
C ALA A 209 -18.27 -0.47 9.72
N ALA A 210 -19.30 0.20 9.23
CA ALA A 210 -20.09 -0.21 8.07
C ALA A 210 -20.64 1.03 7.37
N LEU A 211 -20.81 0.94 6.06
CA LEU A 211 -21.40 1.97 5.21
C LEU A 211 -22.80 1.55 4.76
N GLY A 212 -23.51 2.45 4.10
CA GLY A 212 -24.84 2.15 3.57
C GLY A 212 -24.82 1.11 2.43
N ASP A 213 -25.96 0.50 2.16
CA ASP A 213 -26.10 -0.58 1.17
C ASP A 213 -25.83 -0.11 -0.27
N ALA A 214 -26.01 1.19 -0.56
CA ALA A 214 -25.73 1.78 -1.87
C ALA A 214 -24.33 2.41 -1.96
N ALA A 215 -23.48 2.22 -0.95
CA ALA A 215 -22.12 2.75 -0.97
C ALA A 215 -21.30 2.18 -2.13
N LYS A 216 -20.55 3.04 -2.82
CA LYS A 216 -19.55 2.62 -3.81
C LYS A 216 -18.24 2.24 -3.17
N VAL A 217 -18.00 2.72 -1.94
CA VAL A 217 -16.86 2.35 -1.11
C VAL A 217 -17.14 1.00 -0.45
N GLU A 218 -16.25 0.04 -0.68
CA GLU A 218 -16.41 -1.36 -0.26
C GLU A 218 -15.53 -1.67 0.97
N LEU A 219 -15.86 -1.12 2.12
CA LEU A 219 -15.09 -1.29 3.36
C LEU A 219 -14.90 -2.77 3.74
N ARG A 220 -15.96 -3.58 3.65
CA ARG A 220 -15.92 -5.01 3.95
C ARG A 220 -15.05 -5.79 2.98
N THR A 221 -15.15 -5.50 1.68
CA THR A 221 -14.34 -6.15 0.65
C THR A 221 -12.85 -5.83 0.86
N THR A 222 -12.54 -4.61 1.29
CA THR A 222 -11.17 -4.19 1.65
C THR A 222 -10.68 -4.97 2.88
N GLU A 223 -11.48 -5.11 3.93
CA GLU A 223 -11.14 -5.90 5.12
C GLU A 223 -10.83 -7.37 4.76
N GLU A 224 -11.71 -8.01 4.00
CA GLU A 224 -11.52 -9.39 3.53
C GLU A 224 -10.28 -9.55 2.65
N ARG A 225 -9.98 -8.56 1.78
CA ARG A 225 -8.75 -8.53 0.98
C ARG A 225 -7.51 -8.47 1.85
N ILE A 226 -7.47 -7.57 2.82
CA ILE A 226 -6.34 -7.40 3.74
C ILE A 226 -6.07 -8.72 4.48
N GLN A 227 -7.10 -9.38 5.00
CA GLN A 227 -6.96 -10.66 5.69
C GLN A 227 -6.40 -11.76 4.77
N ARG A 228 -6.92 -11.87 3.54
CA ARG A 228 -6.42 -12.84 2.54
C ARG A 228 -4.96 -12.56 2.16
N GLN A 229 -4.63 -11.31 1.86
CA GLN A 229 -3.26 -10.91 1.49
C GLN A 229 -2.29 -11.11 2.65
N TYR A 230 -2.67 -10.75 3.88
CA TYR A 230 -1.85 -10.99 5.08
C TYR A 230 -1.56 -12.48 5.27
N ALA A 231 -2.56 -13.34 5.13
CA ALA A 231 -2.37 -14.79 5.20
C ALA A 231 -1.43 -15.30 4.10
N ALA A 232 -1.57 -14.80 2.86
CA ALA A 232 -0.73 -15.18 1.73
C ALA A 232 0.73 -14.79 1.95
N VAL A 233 1.03 -13.51 2.27
CA VAL A 233 2.41 -13.04 2.46
C VAL A 233 3.06 -13.57 3.73
N SER A 234 2.27 -13.94 4.74
CA SER A 234 2.75 -14.59 5.97
C SER A 234 3.25 -16.00 5.73
N ASN A 235 2.72 -16.68 4.72
CA ASN A 235 3.05 -18.05 4.39
C ASN A 235 3.01 -19.01 5.62
N GLY A 236 1.99 -18.82 6.47
CA GLY A 236 1.80 -19.61 7.70
C GLY A 236 2.78 -19.32 8.85
N SER A 237 3.66 -18.32 8.70
CA SER A 237 4.65 -17.97 9.73
C SER A 237 4.13 -17.03 10.81
N LEU A 238 2.99 -16.37 10.59
CA LEU A 238 2.37 -15.42 11.51
C LEU A 238 1.01 -15.95 12.00
N PRO A 239 0.55 -15.55 13.20
CA PRO A 239 -0.81 -15.87 13.63
C PRO A 239 -1.85 -15.21 12.71
N PRO A 240 -3.06 -15.78 12.60
CA PRO A 240 -4.15 -15.19 11.85
C PRO A 240 -4.45 -13.77 12.31
N LEU A 241 -4.68 -12.86 11.36
CA LEU A 241 -5.03 -11.48 11.65
C LEU A 241 -6.52 -11.36 11.96
N VAL A 242 -6.85 -10.85 13.15
CA VAL A 242 -8.21 -10.37 13.47
C VAL A 242 -8.26 -8.88 13.14
N LEU A 243 -9.07 -8.50 12.16
CA LEU A 243 -9.11 -7.14 11.62
C LEU A 243 -10.52 -6.54 11.69
N GLN A 244 -10.59 -5.28 12.02
CA GLN A 244 -11.76 -4.44 11.82
C GLN A 244 -11.33 -3.16 11.08
N MET A 245 -11.97 -2.89 9.95
CA MET A 245 -11.82 -1.64 9.22
C MET A 245 -12.87 -0.62 9.68
N VAL A 246 -12.46 0.64 9.77
CA VAL A 246 -13.32 1.77 10.17
C VAL A 246 -13.07 2.92 9.20
N GLN A 247 -14.10 3.36 8.49
CA GLN A 247 -14.03 4.60 7.71
C GLN A 247 -13.89 5.77 8.66
N ALA A 248 -12.80 6.53 8.54
CA ALA A 248 -12.52 7.69 9.35
C ALA A 248 -12.77 9.00 8.58
N PRO A 249 -13.12 10.10 9.26
CA PRO A 249 -13.36 11.39 8.63
C PRO A 249 -12.06 12.16 8.37
N VAL A 250 -11.06 11.47 7.79
CA VAL A 250 -9.75 12.03 7.45
C VAL A 250 -9.46 11.86 5.95
N PHE A 251 -8.71 12.79 5.37
CA PHE A 251 -8.41 12.76 3.94
C PHE A 251 -7.32 11.76 3.60
N HIS A 252 -6.20 11.76 4.32
CA HIS A 252 -5.02 10.95 4.06
C HIS A 252 -4.50 10.29 5.33
N GLY A 253 -3.76 9.23 5.15
CA GLY A 253 -3.02 8.51 6.18
C GLY A 253 -3.84 7.49 6.95
N TYR A 254 -3.41 6.22 6.90
CA TYR A 254 -3.91 5.18 7.79
C TYR A 254 -3.47 5.44 9.21
N VAL A 255 -4.36 5.14 10.15
CA VAL A 255 -4.03 5.01 11.57
C VAL A 255 -4.54 3.66 12.05
N ALA A 256 -3.74 2.96 12.84
CA ALA A 256 -4.11 1.65 13.35
C ALA A 256 -3.84 1.52 14.85
N SER A 257 -4.81 0.94 15.55
CA SER A 257 -4.65 0.42 16.92
C SER A 257 -4.47 -1.09 16.84
N VAL A 258 -3.29 -1.59 17.22
CA VAL A 258 -2.92 -2.98 17.06
C VAL A 258 -2.63 -3.60 18.41
N TYR A 259 -3.31 -4.69 18.71
CA TYR A 259 -3.03 -5.55 19.84
C TYR A 259 -2.11 -6.68 19.44
N LEU A 260 -1.05 -6.88 20.20
CA LEU A 260 -0.13 -8.02 20.08
C LEU A 260 -0.10 -8.82 21.39
N GLU A 261 -0.09 -10.14 21.24
CA GLU A 261 0.14 -11.05 22.33
C GLU A 261 1.34 -11.95 22.00
N THR A 262 2.38 -11.90 22.85
CA THR A 262 3.55 -12.78 22.74
C THR A 262 3.34 -14.06 23.54
N ALA A 263 3.91 -15.17 23.10
CA ALA A 263 3.80 -16.46 23.81
C ALA A 263 4.51 -16.44 25.17
N GLU A 264 5.54 -15.62 25.30
CA GLU A 264 6.33 -15.49 26.53
C GLU A 264 6.41 -14.02 26.96
N PRO A 265 6.62 -13.73 28.27
CA PRO A 265 6.77 -12.39 28.75
C PRO A 265 7.98 -11.66 28.15
N VAL A 266 7.75 -10.45 27.63
CA VAL A 266 8.72 -9.56 26.99
C VAL A 266 8.66 -8.18 27.64
N THR A 267 9.79 -7.51 27.82
CA THR A 267 9.81 -6.12 28.28
C THR A 267 9.46 -5.18 27.10
N LEU A 268 8.97 -3.97 27.42
CA LEU A 268 8.70 -2.98 26.37
C LEU A 268 9.94 -2.66 25.53
N ALA A 269 11.09 -2.48 26.18
CA ALA A 269 12.36 -2.21 25.49
C ALA A 269 12.80 -3.36 24.56
N GLN A 270 12.51 -4.61 24.91
CA GLN A 270 12.77 -5.77 24.04
C GLN A 270 11.83 -5.76 22.83
N LEU A 271 10.55 -5.43 23.02
CA LEU A 271 9.58 -5.30 21.94
C LEU A 271 9.98 -4.17 20.98
N GLU A 272 10.29 -2.99 21.51
CA GLU A 272 10.77 -1.84 20.74
C GLU A 272 12.04 -2.18 19.95
N GLY A 273 12.99 -2.86 20.58
CA GLY A 273 14.19 -3.36 19.90
C GLY A 273 13.89 -4.43 18.82
N ALA A 274 12.75 -5.14 18.90
CA ALA A 274 12.30 -6.02 17.82
C ALA A 274 11.64 -5.26 16.68
N LEU A 275 10.88 -4.21 16.98
CA LEU A 275 10.17 -3.39 16.00
C LEU A 275 11.11 -2.51 15.17
N ALA A 276 12.23 -2.04 15.76
CA ALA A 276 13.18 -1.15 15.11
C ALA A 276 13.80 -1.76 13.84
N GLY A 277 13.97 -0.97 12.79
CA GLY A 277 14.62 -1.35 11.53
C GLY A 277 14.06 -0.59 10.33
N GLU A 278 14.44 -0.96 9.12
CA GLU A 278 14.02 -0.30 7.87
C GLU A 278 12.49 -0.22 7.75
N HIS A 279 11.98 0.83 7.15
CA HIS A 279 10.54 1.09 6.92
C HIS A 279 9.72 1.33 8.19
N VAL A 280 10.34 1.42 9.36
CA VAL A 280 9.66 1.69 10.63
C VAL A 280 10.35 2.83 11.37
N ASP A 281 9.63 3.92 11.58
CA ASP A 281 10.00 4.97 12.53
C ASP A 281 9.40 4.65 13.90
N LEU A 282 10.26 4.26 14.84
CA LEU A 282 9.85 3.93 16.21
C LEU A 282 9.78 5.20 17.05
N VAL A 283 8.56 5.66 17.32
CA VAL A 283 8.29 6.86 18.13
C VAL A 283 8.30 6.50 19.61
N THR A 284 9.31 6.98 20.33
CA THR A 284 9.49 6.74 21.77
C THR A 284 8.88 7.85 22.64
N ASP A 285 8.93 7.67 23.96
CA ASP A 285 8.42 8.66 24.93
C ASP A 285 9.10 10.04 24.77
N GLY A 286 8.30 11.09 24.93
CA GLY A 286 8.73 12.48 24.77
C GLY A 286 8.53 13.06 23.37
N SER A 287 8.24 12.22 22.37
CA SER A 287 7.89 12.65 21.01
C SER A 287 6.37 12.74 20.82
N GLU A 288 5.94 13.48 19.81
CA GLU A 288 4.54 13.51 19.40
C GLU A 288 4.08 12.11 18.95
N SER A 289 2.85 11.75 19.32
CA SER A 289 2.30 10.43 18.97
C SER A 289 2.06 10.34 17.45
N PRO A 290 2.29 9.18 16.81
CA PRO A 290 1.94 8.98 15.42
C PRO A 290 0.50 9.40 15.13
N SER A 291 0.29 10.10 14.02
CA SER A 291 -1.02 10.53 13.55
C SER A 291 -1.07 10.50 12.02
N ASN A 292 -2.27 10.56 11.46
CA ASN A 292 -2.41 10.70 10.01
C ASN A 292 -1.77 11.99 9.46
N LEU A 293 -1.63 13.02 10.27
CA LEU A 293 -0.96 14.28 9.88
C LEU A 293 0.56 14.15 9.94
N SER A 294 1.11 13.55 11.00
CA SER A 294 2.55 13.38 11.13
C SER A 294 3.11 12.34 10.14
N ALA A 295 2.30 11.39 9.71
CA ALA A 295 2.67 10.40 8.70
C ALA A 295 2.60 10.92 7.26
N ALA A 296 1.92 12.05 7.01
CA ALA A 296 1.76 12.59 5.66
C ALA A 296 3.13 12.91 5.03
N GLY A 297 3.37 12.35 3.82
CA GLY A 297 4.62 12.49 3.09
C GLY A 297 5.81 11.67 3.65
N GLN A 298 5.61 10.86 4.69
CA GLN A 298 6.66 9.98 5.23
C GLN A 298 6.63 8.61 4.53
N GLU A 299 7.83 8.07 4.26
CA GLU A 299 7.97 6.72 3.69
C GLU A 299 7.85 5.63 4.76
N GLU A 300 8.24 5.93 5.99
CA GLU A 300 8.25 4.99 7.10
C GLU A 300 6.89 4.88 7.77
N ILE A 301 6.65 3.70 8.29
CA ILE A 301 5.52 3.40 9.17
C ILE A 301 5.87 3.88 10.58
N MET A 302 5.20 4.92 11.06
CA MET A 302 5.38 5.41 12.42
C MET A 302 4.72 4.44 13.41
N VAL A 303 5.46 4.03 14.43
CA VAL A 303 4.99 3.03 15.42
C VAL A 303 5.33 3.49 16.82
N ARG A 304 4.34 3.51 17.71
CA ARG A 304 4.52 3.69 19.14
C ARG A 304 3.99 2.48 19.88
N ALA A 305 4.84 1.86 20.71
CA ALA A 305 4.47 0.69 21.50
C ALA A 305 4.13 1.10 22.93
N LYS A 306 3.20 0.36 23.55
CA LYS A 306 2.94 0.44 24.99
C LYS A 306 2.52 -0.92 25.52
N ARG A 307 2.67 -1.13 26.81
CA ARG A 307 2.17 -2.33 27.50
C ARG A 307 0.64 -2.34 27.57
N GLY A 308 0.05 -3.51 27.54
CA GLY A 308 -1.40 -3.68 27.67
C GLY A 308 -1.90 -3.47 29.09
N PHE A 309 -1.04 -3.69 30.10
CA PHE A 309 -1.37 -3.54 31.52
C PHE A 309 -0.30 -2.69 32.22
N GLU A 310 -0.69 -2.01 33.29
CA GLU A 310 0.21 -1.25 34.16
C GLU A 310 1.17 -2.18 34.90
N GLY A 311 2.38 -1.70 35.20
CA GLY A 311 3.41 -2.38 35.98
C GLY A 311 4.80 -2.33 35.32
N ASP A 312 5.84 -2.47 36.12
CA ASP A 312 7.23 -2.52 35.68
C ASP A 312 7.65 -4.00 35.48
N GLY A 313 8.14 -4.35 34.31
CA GLY A 313 8.65 -5.67 34.04
C GLY A 313 8.19 -6.26 32.70
N ALA A 314 8.36 -7.56 32.51
CA ALA A 314 7.95 -8.27 31.32
C ALA A 314 6.45 -8.60 31.33
N GLY A 315 5.82 -8.59 30.18
CA GLY A 315 4.41 -8.96 29.97
C GLY A 315 4.21 -9.55 28.58
N THR A 316 3.02 -10.09 28.33
CA THR A 316 2.69 -10.73 27.05
C THR A 316 1.78 -9.89 26.18
N HIS A 317 1.16 -8.84 26.71
CA HIS A 317 0.14 -8.04 26.04
C HIS A 317 0.67 -6.64 25.74
N PHE A 318 0.56 -6.22 24.46
CA PHE A 318 1.05 -4.93 23.99
C PHE A 318 0.04 -4.26 23.07
N TRP A 319 0.07 -2.93 23.06
CA TRP A 319 -0.60 -2.12 22.08
C TRP A 319 0.43 -1.39 21.22
N LEU A 320 0.22 -1.41 19.92
CA LEU A 320 0.90 -0.51 19.00
C LEU A 320 -0.10 0.53 18.50
N TRP A 321 0.33 1.78 18.48
CA TRP A 321 -0.33 2.85 17.76
C TRP A 321 0.51 3.17 16.55
N MET A 322 -0.09 3.06 15.36
CA MET A 322 0.63 3.13 14.10
C MET A 322 -0.02 4.15 13.18
N ALA A 323 0.81 4.83 12.38
CA ALA A 323 0.34 5.70 11.30
C ALA A 323 1.26 5.55 10.08
N ALA A 324 0.70 5.69 8.87
CA ALA A 324 1.45 5.72 7.62
C ALA A 324 0.70 6.50 6.55
N ASP A 325 1.43 7.18 5.67
CA ASP A 325 0.85 7.74 4.45
C ASP A 325 0.39 6.61 3.53
N ASN A 326 -0.89 6.56 3.22
CA ASN A 326 -1.48 5.46 2.48
C ASN A 326 -1.08 5.44 1.01
N LEU A 327 -0.91 6.61 0.38
CA LEU A 327 -0.55 6.72 -1.04
C LEU A 327 0.95 6.51 -1.23
N LYS A 328 1.77 7.19 -0.42
CA LYS A 328 3.22 7.07 -0.46
C LYS A 328 3.66 5.64 -0.16
N LEU A 329 3.14 5.02 0.91
CA LEU A 329 3.44 3.64 1.24
C LEU A 329 3.06 2.66 0.11
N ALA A 330 1.91 2.87 -0.56
CA ALA A 330 1.52 2.08 -1.72
C ALA A 330 2.50 2.22 -2.87
N ALA A 331 2.93 3.46 -3.19
CA ALA A 331 3.84 3.76 -4.29
C ALA A 331 5.24 3.18 -4.05
N VAL A 332 5.87 3.51 -2.91
CA VAL A 332 7.24 3.04 -2.61
C VAL A 332 7.31 1.51 -2.48
N HIS A 333 6.28 0.89 -1.91
CA HIS A 333 6.19 -0.57 -1.82
C HIS A 333 5.99 -1.24 -3.19
N ALA A 334 5.20 -0.63 -4.09
CA ALA A 334 5.05 -1.11 -5.47
C ALA A 334 6.38 -1.02 -6.25
N ILE A 335 7.13 0.05 -6.05
CA ILE A 335 8.48 0.21 -6.62
C ILE A 335 9.43 -0.88 -6.10
N ALA A 336 9.39 -1.20 -4.81
CA ALA A 336 10.16 -2.30 -4.24
C ALA A 336 9.79 -3.65 -4.88
N CYS A 337 8.50 -3.92 -5.13
CA CYS A 337 8.06 -5.12 -5.84
C CYS A 337 8.58 -5.16 -7.29
N ALA A 338 8.55 -4.03 -8.01
CA ALA A 338 9.14 -3.94 -9.35
C ALA A 338 10.65 -4.19 -9.33
N GLY A 339 11.35 -3.69 -8.31
CA GLY A 339 12.78 -3.93 -8.09
C GLY A 339 13.10 -5.43 -7.97
N GLU A 340 12.31 -6.19 -7.22
CA GLU A 340 12.45 -7.65 -7.11
C GLU A 340 12.21 -8.35 -8.45
N LEU A 341 11.16 -7.97 -9.20
CA LEU A 341 10.93 -8.49 -10.55
C LEU A 341 12.14 -8.19 -11.49
N GLY A 342 12.74 -7.00 -11.36
CA GLY A 342 13.92 -6.61 -12.12
C GLY A 342 15.16 -7.43 -11.80
N ARG A 343 15.37 -7.81 -10.55
CA ARG A 343 16.50 -8.65 -10.10
C ARG A 343 16.44 -10.07 -10.67
N LEU A 344 15.23 -10.61 -10.84
CA LEU A 344 15.03 -11.96 -11.39
C LEU A 344 15.20 -12.02 -12.91
N ARG A 345 15.13 -10.89 -13.61
CA ARG A 345 15.29 -10.84 -15.06
C ARG A 345 16.75 -10.64 -15.43
N PRO A 346 17.40 -11.61 -16.10
CA PRO A 346 18.76 -11.41 -16.57
C PRO A 346 18.83 -10.21 -17.52
N SER A 347 19.84 -9.36 -17.33
CA SER A 347 20.10 -8.23 -18.20
C SER A 347 20.51 -8.77 -19.57
N GLY A 348 19.63 -8.71 -20.55
CA GLY A 348 19.92 -9.11 -21.91
C GLY A 348 18.71 -9.73 -22.58
N LYS A 349 18.42 -9.29 -23.81
CA LYS A 349 17.48 -9.97 -24.69
C LYS A 349 17.98 -11.40 -24.84
N VAL A 350 17.21 -12.37 -24.39
CA VAL A 350 17.37 -13.75 -24.86
C VAL A 350 16.96 -13.70 -26.34
N GLN A 351 17.94 -13.89 -27.23
CA GLN A 351 17.68 -14.06 -28.63
C GLN A 351 17.01 -15.41 -28.87
#